data_de4343927cd0710428b43f8e79aea5f3
#
_entry.id   de4343927cd0710428b43f8e79aea5f3
#
_cell.length_a   1.000
_cell.length_b   1.000
_cell.length_c   1.000
_cell.angle_alpha   90.00
_cell.angle_beta   90.00
_cell.angle_gamma   90.00
#
_symmetry.space_group_name_H-M   'P 1'
#
loop_
_entity.id
_entity.type
_entity.pdbx_description
1 polymer ?
#
loop_
_entity_poly.entity_id
_entity_poly.type
_entity_poly.pdbx_seq_one_letter_code
_entity_poly.pdbx_strand_id
1 'polypeptide(L)'
;MEIQKAKPSDLIEILYLLKECVRDMNQKGMKHWNSSYPGIEDIDHDLNKESIFLVKNKGICMGMITLNESEPEEYKGINWSSNDSRILYMKRMAVHPNWQDKGVAEMLVKFAEDYARENKYKYIRLDTLSSNQSETKLYSNGKYNEVGQFHSTFQKTPFKCYEKKI
;
A
#
# COMPACT_ATOMS: atom_id res chain seq x y z
N MET A 1 -18.58 -7.35 -0.62
CA MET A 1 -17.30 -6.63 -0.84
C MET A 1 -16.77 -6.94 -2.22
N GLU A 2 -16.37 -5.94 -2.93
CA GLU A 2 -15.92 -6.05 -4.32
C GLU A 2 -14.67 -5.19 -4.51
N ILE A 3 -13.68 -5.70 -5.27
CA ILE A 3 -12.50 -4.92 -5.64
C ILE A 3 -12.65 -4.48 -7.08
N GLN A 4 -12.47 -3.20 -7.31
CA GLN A 4 -12.56 -2.60 -8.63
C GLN A 4 -11.43 -1.60 -8.88
N LYS A 5 -11.06 -1.43 -10.16
CA LYS A 5 -10.13 -0.37 -10.55
C LYS A 5 -10.80 0.98 -10.31
N ALA A 6 -10.07 1.90 -9.69
CA ALA A 6 -10.54 3.26 -9.45
C ALA A 6 -10.67 4.05 -10.77
N LYS A 7 -11.63 4.94 -10.79
CA LYS A 7 -11.89 5.88 -11.90
C LYS A 7 -11.59 7.31 -11.45
N PRO A 8 -11.34 8.25 -12.36
CA PRO A 8 -11.16 9.65 -11.98
C PRO A 8 -12.29 10.22 -11.11
N SER A 9 -13.52 9.74 -11.30
CA SER A 9 -14.68 10.12 -10.48
C SER A 9 -14.61 9.67 -9.02
N ASP A 10 -13.70 8.76 -8.68
CA ASP A 10 -13.52 8.27 -7.30
C ASP A 10 -12.56 9.16 -6.47
N LEU A 11 -11.96 10.20 -7.06
CA LEU A 11 -10.94 11.04 -6.43
C LEU A 11 -11.38 11.57 -5.05
N ILE A 12 -12.56 12.15 -4.95
CA ILE A 12 -13.05 12.75 -3.71
C ILE A 12 -13.23 11.68 -2.62
N GLU A 13 -13.76 10.53 -2.99
CA GLU A 13 -13.97 9.41 -2.07
C GLU A 13 -12.64 8.84 -1.56
N ILE A 14 -11.63 8.76 -2.43
CA ILE A 14 -10.27 8.34 -2.07
C ILE A 14 -9.64 9.33 -1.11
N LEU A 15 -9.73 10.64 -1.38
CA LEU A 15 -9.18 11.67 -0.51
C LEU A 15 -9.85 11.68 0.88
N TYR A 16 -11.15 11.40 0.93
CA TYR A 16 -11.86 11.24 2.20
C TYR A 16 -11.34 10.02 2.98
N LEU A 17 -11.21 8.86 2.33
CA LEU A 17 -10.63 7.66 2.92
C LEU A 17 -9.25 7.93 3.51
N LEU A 18 -8.37 8.57 2.74
CA LEU A 18 -7.01 8.90 3.17
C LEU A 18 -7.00 9.85 4.37
N LYS A 19 -7.86 10.84 4.38
CA LYS A 19 -8.00 11.77 5.51
C LYS A 19 -8.36 11.05 6.80
N GLU A 20 -9.32 10.12 6.76
CA GLU A 20 -9.71 9.33 7.93
C GLU A 20 -8.55 8.39 8.38
N CYS A 21 -7.83 7.78 7.44
CA CYS A 21 -6.66 6.97 7.75
C CYS A 21 -5.53 7.78 8.38
N VAL A 22 -5.22 8.96 7.85
CA VAL A 22 -4.19 9.87 8.39
C VAL A 22 -4.53 10.26 9.84
N ARG A 23 -5.79 10.60 10.10
CA ARG A 23 -6.24 10.95 11.44
C ARG A 23 -6.06 9.79 12.43
N ASP A 24 -6.46 8.59 12.05
CA ASP A 24 -6.31 7.38 12.86
C ASP A 24 -4.84 7.04 13.11
N MET A 25 -4.01 7.06 12.08
CA MET A 25 -2.58 6.80 12.17
C MET A 25 -1.87 7.80 13.08
N ASN A 26 -2.16 9.10 12.95
CA ASN A 26 -1.58 10.14 13.77
C ASN A 26 -1.96 9.99 15.26
N GLN A 27 -3.17 9.56 15.56
CA GLN A 27 -3.61 9.25 16.91
C GLN A 27 -2.82 8.06 17.50
N LYS A 28 -2.37 7.13 16.66
CA LYS A 28 -1.54 5.97 17.03
C LYS A 28 -0.03 6.28 17.03
N GLY A 29 0.36 7.54 16.82
CA GLY A 29 1.76 7.96 16.80
C GLY A 29 2.49 7.73 15.47
N MET A 30 1.83 7.26 14.44
CA MET A 30 2.39 7.08 13.09
C MET A 30 2.17 8.36 12.27
N LYS A 31 3.25 9.05 11.90
CA LYS A 31 3.19 10.38 11.29
C LYS A 31 3.83 10.46 9.91
N HIS A 32 4.10 9.31 9.28
CA HIS A 32 4.64 9.26 7.91
C HIS A 32 3.64 9.70 6.85
N TRP A 33 2.33 9.64 7.14
CA TRP A 33 1.28 10.28 6.38
C TRP A 33 0.74 11.50 7.14
N ASN A 34 0.39 12.54 6.41
CA ASN A 34 -0.06 13.81 6.98
C ASN A 34 -1.04 14.54 6.04
N SER A 35 -1.39 15.78 6.33
CA SER A 35 -2.31 16.59 5.52
C SER A 35 -1.79 16.89 4.10
N SER A 36 -0.48 16.72 3.86
CA SER A 36 0.16 16.99 2.57
C SER A 36 0.49 15.73 1.78
N TYR A 37 0.63 14.58 2.45
CA TYR A 37 1.01 13.32 1.81
C TYR A 37 0.26 12.11 2.44
N PRO A 38 -0.39 11.23 1.65
CA PRO A 38 -0.62 11.38 0.21
C PRO A 38 -1.57 12.55 -0.08
N GLY A 39 -1.22 13.40 -1.05
CA GLY A 39 -2.01 14.56 -1.46
C GLY A 39 -2.80 14.31 -2.75
N ILE A 40 -3.55 15.34 -3.14
CA ILE A 40 -4.38 15.29 -4.37
C ILE A 40 -3.52 14.99 -5.61
N GLU A 41 -2.32 15.55 -5.70
CA GLU A 41 -1.43 15.35 -6.86
C GLU A 41 -0.93 13.92 -6.95
N ASP A 42 -0.62 13.29 -5.80
CA ASP A 42 -0.20 11.88 -5.75
C ASP A 42 -1.31 10.95 -6.23
N ILE A 43 -2.53 11.20 -5.77
CA ILE A 43 -3.68 10.37 -6.11
C ILE A 43 -4.13 10.60 -7.55
N ASP A 44 -4.14 11.83 -8.02
CA ASP A 44 -4.47 12.15 -9.41
C ASP A 44 -3.46 11.48 -10.37
N HIS A 45 -2.16 11.53 -10.04
CA HIS A 45 -1.14 10.82 -10.81
C HIS A 45 -1.42 9.31 -10.86
N ASP A 46 -1.71 8.69 -9.72
CA ASP A 46 -1.99 7.25 -9.64
C ASP A 46 -3.29 6.87 -10.38
N LEU A 47 -4.32 7.73 -10.32
CA LEU A 47 -5.56 7.55 -11.09
C LEU A 47 -5.31 7.60 -12.59
N ASN A 48 -4.52 8.58 -13.06
CA ASN A 48 -4.17 8.73 -14.46
C ASN A 48 -3.32 7.54 -14.98
N LYS A 49 -2.58 6.87 -14.10
CA LYS A 49 -1.84 5.63 -14.39
C LYS A 49 -2.68 4.36 -14.22
N GLU A 50 -3.96 4.50 -13.90
CA GLU A 50 -4.88 3.38 -13.66
C GLU A 50 -4.34 2.36 -12.64
N SER A 51 -3.58 2.83 -11.65
CA SER A 51 -2.85 1.98 -10.70
C SER A 51 -3.56 1.79 -9.36
N ILE A 52 -4.69 2.45 -9.11
CA ILE A 52 -5.46 2.35 -7.87
C ILE A 52 -6.58 1.32 -8.00
N PHE A 53 -6.70 0.48 -6.97
CA PHE A 53 -7.81 -0.46 -6.79
C PHE A 53 -8.51 -0.19 -5.46
N LEU A 54 -9.83 -0.23 -5.46
CA LEU A 54 -10.69 0.08 -4.32
C LEU A 54 -11.49 -1.14 -3.88
N VAL A 55 -11.59 -1.34 -2.57
CA VAL A 55 -12.58 -2.25 -1.99
C VAL A 55 -13.83 -1.44 -1.69
N LYS A 56 -14.95 -1.81 -2.32
CA LYS A 56 -16.24 -1.17 -2.10
C LYS A 56 -17.29 -2.16 -1.58
N ASN A 57 -18.18 -1.64 -0.75
CA ASN A 57 -19.38 -2.35 -0.32
C ASN A 57 -20.57 -1.40 -0.37
N LYS A 58 -21.58 -1.73 -1.19
CA LYS A 58 -22.75 -0.86 -1.40
C LYS A 58 -22.38 0.59 -1.76
N GLY A 59 -21.34 0.76 -2.58
CA GLY A 59 -20.87 2.06 -3.03
C GLY A 59 -19.95 2.81 -2.06
N ILE A 60 -19.70 2.27 -0.86
CA ILE A 60 -18.81 2.88 0.13
C ILE A 60 -17.40 2.32 -0.02
N CYS A 61 -16.39 3.19 -0.15
CA CYS A 61 -14.98 2.80 -0.20
C CYS A 61 -14.48 2.45 1.20
N MET A 62 -14.07 1.19 1.36
CA MET A 62 -13.55 0.67 2.62
C MET A 62 -12.04 0.60 2.67
N GLY A 63 -11.40 0.59 1.52
CA GLY A 63 -9.95 0.51 1.44
C GLY A 63 -9.44 0.69 0.01
N MET A 64 -8.14 0.89 -0.10
CA MET A 64 -7.46 1.06 -1.37
C MET A 64 -6.06 0.46 -1.36
N ILE A 65 -5.54 0.20 -2.55
CA ILE A 65 -4.15 -0.15 -2.79
C ILE A 65 -3.70 0.42 -4.14
N THR A 66 -2.45 0.87 -4.22
CA THR A 66 -1.82 1.26 -5.48
C THR A 66 -0.84 0.18 -5.91
N LEU A 67 -0.96 -0.28 -7.16
CA LEU A 67 -0.12 -1.30 -7.78
C LEU A 67 0.50 -0.74 -9.06
N ASN A 68 1.83 -0.68 -9.15
CA ASN A 68 2.54 -0.23 -10.35
C ASN A 68 3.97 -0.79 -10.42
N GLU A 69 4.71 -0.42 -11.48
CA GLU A 69 6.09 -0.85 -11.73
C GLU A 69 7.14 0.24 -11.35
N SER A 70 6.70 1.34 -10.73
CA SER A 70 7.59 2.45 -10.34
C SER A 70 8.32 2.14 -9.05
N GLU A 71 9.63 1.91 -9.10
CA GLU A 71 10.46 1.70 -7.93
C GLU A 71 10.60 2.99 -7.11
N PRO A 72 10.29 3.00 -5.81
CA PRO A 72 10.60 4.13 -4.94
C PRO A 72 12.11 4.36 -4.84
N GLU A 73 12.52 5.64 -4.76
CA GLU A 73 13.95 6.01 -4.64
C GLU A 73 14.63 5.35 -3.43
N GLU A 74 13.91 5.22 -2.33
CA GLU A 74 14.41 4.63 -1.08
C GLU A 74 14.76 3.15 -1.22
N TYR A 75 14.25 2.46 -2.25
CA TYR A 75 14.50 1.03 -2.49
C TYR A 75 15.86 0.75 -3.12
N LYS A 76 16.54 1.75 -3.67
CA LYS A 76 17.82 1.59 -4.36
C LYS A 76 18.95 1.08 -3.47
N GLY A 77 18.88 1.34 -2.17
CA GLY A 77 19.86 0.86 -1.19
C GLY A 77 19.51 -0.50 -0.57
N ILE A 78 18.41 -1.10 -0.95
CA ILE A 78 17.92 -2.35 -0.37
C ILE A 78 18.44 -3.55 -1.17
N ASN A 79 18.85 -4.58 -0.46
CA ASN A 79 19.41 -5.80 -1.06
C ASN A 79 18.30 -6.79 -1.46
N TRP A 80 17.58 -6.46 -2.54
CA TRP A 80 16.52 -7.30 -3.09
C TRP A 80 17.05 -8.60 -3.70
N SER A 81 16.23 -9.65 -3.71
CA SER A 81 16.63 -10.98 -4.21
C SER A 81 16.94 -11.03 -5.71
N SER A 82 16.32 -10.17 -6.52
CA SER A 82 16.55 -10.11 -7.97
C SER A 82 16.30 -8.71 -8.50
N ASN A 83 17.13 -8.26 -9.43
CA ASN A 83 16.95 -6.99 -10.14
C ASN A 83 16.52 -7.18 -11.62
N ASP A 84 16.54 -8.41 -12.11
CA ASP A 84 16.29 -8.72 -13.53
C ASP A 84 14.86 -9.23 -13.78
N SER A 85 14.03 -9.25 -12.77
CA SER A 85 12.66 -9.75 -12.86
C SER A 85 11.65 -8.61 -12.96
N ARG A 86 10.48 -8.91 -13.52
CA ARG A 86 9.36 -7.99 -13.54
C ARG A 86 8.78 -7.89 -12.12
N ILE A 87 8.80 -6.68 -11.56
CA ILE A 87 8.45 -6.39 -10.17
C ILE A 87 7.16 -5.58 -10.10
N LEU A 88 6.25 -6.00 -9.22
CA LEU A 88 5.07 -5.22 -8.84
C LEU A 88 5.32 -4.55 -7.50
N TYR A 89 5.15 -3.25 -7.43
CA TYR A 89 5.24 -2.49 -6.18
C TYR A 89 3.85 -2.24 -5.62
N MET A 90 3.65 -2.62 -4.35
CA MET A 90 2.45 -2.29 -3.58
C MET A 90 2.71 -1.00 -2.80
N LYS A 91 1.84 -0.03 -2.96
CA LYS A 91 1.97 1.30 -2.35
C LYS A 91 0.63 1.78 -1.81
N ARG A 92 0.70 2.68 -0.84
CA ARG A 92 -0.46 3.41 -0.34
C ARG A 92 -1.65 2.51 -0.03
N MET A 93 -1.40 1.37 0.61
CA MET A 93 -2.49 0.56 1.12
C MET A 93 -3.14 1.30 2.31
N ALA A 94 -4.44 1.45 2.25
CA ALA A 94 -5.22 2.11 3.29
C ALA A 94 -6.53 1.39 3.51
N VAL A 95 -6.90 1.22 4.78
CA VAL A 95 -8.20 0.66 5.20
C VAL A 95 -8.86 1.67 6.12
N HIS A 96 -10.09 2.05 5.79
CA HIS A 96 -10.88 2.99 6.60
C HIS A 96 -10.97 2.47 8.05
N PRO A 97 -10.77 3.34 9.08
CA PRO A 97 -10.73 2.90 10.48
C PRO A 97 -11.91 2.03 10.91
N ASN A 98 -13.12 2.33 10.43
CA ASN A 98 -14.31 1.55 10.74
C ASN A 98 -14.33 0.13 10.11
N TRP A 99 -13.41 -0.15 9.21
CA TRP A 99 -13.30 -1.42 8.47
C TRP A 99 -12.00 -2.17 8.72
N GLN A 100 -11.16 -1.67 9.63
CA GLN A 100 -9.98 -2.39 10.12
C GLN A 100 -10.42 -3.64 10.92
N ASP A 101 -9.52 -4.62 11.00
CA ASP A 101 -9.75 -5.91 11.67
C ASP A 101 -10.96 -6.72 11.13
N LYS A 102 -11.36 -6.44 9.89
CA LYS A 102 -12.47 -7.12 9.19
C LYS A 102 -12.05 -7.82 7.89
N GLY A 103 -10.75 -8.08 7.75
CA GLY A 103 -10.20 -8.81 6.60
C GLY A 103 -10.02 -7.98 5.32
N VAL A 104 -10.20 -6.65 5.38
CA VAL A 104 -10.07 -5.80 4.18
C VAL A 104 -8.62 -5.71 3.70
N ALA A 105 -7.66 -5.60 4.63
CA ALA A 105 -6.23 -5.58 4.29
C ALA A 105 -5.79 -6.90 3.65
N GLU A 106 -6.18 -8.03 4.24
CA GLU A 106 -5.91 -9.36 3.69
C GLU A 106 -6.51 -9.54 2.28
N MET A 107 -7.71 -9.02 2.06
CA MET A 107 -8.35 -9.04 0.74
C MET A 107 -7.56 -8.24 -0.29
N LEU A 108 -7.05 -7.06 0.07
CA LEU A 108 -6.22 -6.23 -0.80
C LEU A 108 -4.89 -6.91 -1.14
N VAL A 109 -4.23 -7.51 -0.14
CA VAL A 109 -2.97 -8.25 -0.35
C VAL A 109 -3.19 -9.46 -1.26
N LYS A 110 -4.24 -10.25 -1.00
CA LYS A 110 -4.58 -11.37 -1.86
C LYS A 110 -4.87 -10.94 -3.29
N PHE A 111 -5.61 -9.87 -3.47
CA PHE A 111 -5.87 -9.29 -4.78
C PHE A 111 -4.57 -8.91 -5.50
N ALA A 112 -3.64 -8.25 -4.80
CA ALA A 112 -2.35 -7.88 -5.38
C ALA A 112 -1.54 -9.11 -5.82
N GLU A 113 -1.58 -10.20 -5.05
CA GLU A 113 -0.91 -11.45 -5.40
C GLU A 113 -1.54 -12.12 -6.63
N ASP A 114 -2.86 -12.17 -6.69
CA ASP A 114 -3.58 -12.72 -7.85
C ASP A 114 -3.33 -11.85 -9.10
N TYR A 115 -3.39 -10.53 -8.96
CA TYR A 115 -3.03 -9.58 -10.01
C TYR A 115 -1.58 -9.79 -10.52
N ALA A 116 -0.65 -9.99 -9.59
CA ALA A 116 0.75 -10.25 -9.95
C ALA A 116 0.90 -11.55 -10.75
N ARG A 117 0.22 -12.63 -10.36
CA ARG A 117 0.25 -13.90 -11.09
C ARG A 117 -0.33 -13.76 -12.50
N GLU A 118 -1.49 -13.16 -12.61
CA GLU A 118 -2.19 -12.96 -13.89
C GLU A 118 -1.39 -12.11 -14.87
N ASN A 119 -0.68 -11.11 -14.35
CA ASN A 119 0.15 -10.20 -15.15
C ASN A 119 1.64 -10.61 -15.24
N LYS A 120 1.99 -11.83 -14.78
CA LYS A 120 3.32 -12.43 -14.91
C LYS A 120 4.43 -11.66 -14.19
N TYR A 121 4.13 -11.00 -13.09
CA TYR A 121 5.13 -10.47 -12.19
C TYR A 121 5.83 -11.60 -11.44
N LYS A 122 7.10 -11.41 -11.13
CA LYS A 122 7.92 -12.41 -10.42
C LYS A 122 8.01 -12.15 -8.93
N TYR A 123 7.95 -10.89 -8.54
CA TYR A 123 8.00 -10.45 -7.15
C TYR A 123 7.00 -9.35 -6.90
N ILE A 124 6.52 -9.31 -5.67
CA ILE A 124 5.88 -8.13 -5.09
C ILE A 124 6.84 -7.53 -4.07
N ARG A 125 7.00 -6.21 -4.09
CA ARG A 125 7.81 -5.44 -3.14
C ARG A 125 7.00 -4.33 -2.51
N LEU A 126 7.25 -4.10 -1.23
CA LEU A 126 6.56 -3.09 -0.46
C LEU A 126 7.40 -2.65 0.73
N ASP A 127 7.00 -1.57 1.37
CA ASP A 127 7.50 -1.15 2.67
C ASP A 127 6.36 -0.82 3.62
N THR A 128 6.64 -0.89 4.90
CA THR A 128 5.75 -0.45 5.95
C THR A 128 6.54 0.10 7.14
N LEU A 129 5.95 1.03 7.87
CA LEU A 129 6.56 1.58 9.07
C LEU A 129 6.77 0.47 10.11
N SER A 130 7.98 0.34 10.65
CA SER A 130 8.34 -0.74 11.58
C SER A 130 7.48 -0.75 12.84
N SER A 131 6.94 0.39 13.26
CA SER A 131 6.03 0.51 14.40
C SER A 131 4.57 0.12 14.06
N ASN A 132 4.24 -0.07 12.79
CA ASN A 132 2.91 -0.53 12.38
C ASN A 132 2.81 -2.05 12.55
N GLN A 133 2.46 -2.50 13.75
CA GLN A 133 2.41 -3.92 14.10
C GLN A 133 1.37 -4.70 13.28
N SER A 134 0.25 -4.08 12.95
CA SER A 134 -0.80 -4.73 12.14
C SER A 134 -0.29 -5.10 10.75
N GLU A 135 0.40 -4.18 10.07
CA GLU A 135 0.96 -4.43 8.75
C GLU A 135 2.16 -5.36 8.79
N THR A 136 3.10 -5.18 9.73
CA THR A 136 4.26 -6.07 9.83
C THR A 136 3.83 -7.51 10.09
N LYS A 137 2.80 -7.73 10.91
CA LYS A 137 2.20 -9.04 11.13
C LYS A 137 1.50 -9.59 9.89
N LEU A 138 0.74 -8.74 9.18
CA LEU A 138 0.06 -9.10 7.94
C LEU A 138 1.05 -9.66 6.90
N TYR A 139 2.15 -8.95 6.68
CA TYR A 139 3.15 -9.38 5.69
C TYR A 139 3.95 -10.61 6.15
N SER A 140 4.34 -10.69 7.41
CA SER A 140 5.02 -11.88 7.95
C SER A 140 4.14 -13.13 7.85
N ASN A 141 2.86 -13.02 8.22
CA ASN A 141 1.91 -14.12 8.10
C ASN A 141 1.64 -14.49 6.62
N GLY A 142 1.68 -13.50 5.73
CA GLY A 142 1.53 -13.68 4.29
C GLY A 142 2.76 -14.25 3.58
N LYS A 143 3.80 -14.64 4.33
CA LYS A 143 5.08 -15.19 3.83
C LYS A 143 5.87 -14.20 2.96
N TYR A 144 5.78 -12.91 3.29
CA TYR A 144 6.70 -11.91 2.77
C TYR A 144 8.01 -11.95 3.57
N ASN A 145 9.13 -11.85 2.88
CA ASN A 145 10.45 -11.83 3.50
C ASN A 145 10.90 -10.40 3.75
N GLU A 146 11.29 -10.09 4.98
CA GLU A 146 11.94 -8.83 5.31
C GLU A 146 13.36 -8.84 4.74
N VAL A 147 13.70 -7.87 3.88
CA VAL A 147 14.97 -7.83 3.15
C VAL A 147 15.83 -6.63 3.51
N GLY A 148 15.33 -5.69 4.26
CA GLY A 148 16.07 -4.50 4.68
C GLY A 148 15.17 -3.44 5.26
N GLN A 149 15.76 -2.27 5.49
CA GLN A 149 15.03 -1.11 6.02
C GLN A 149 15.67 0.18 5.53
N PHE A 150 14.89 1.26 5.55
CA PHE A 150 15.39 2.61 5.29
C PHE A 150 14.76 3.61 6.28
N HIS A 151 15.39 4.76 6.42
CA HIS A 151 14.90 5.86 7.24
C HIS A 151 14.42 7.00 6.33
N SER A 152 13.27 7.59 6.68
CA SER A 152 12.82 8.83 6.06
C SER A 152 13.22 10.03 6.92
N THR A 153 13.24 11.24 6.32
CA THR A 153 13.53 12.47 7.05
C THR A 153 12.43 12.88 8.02
N PHE A 154 11.22 12.34 7.86
CA PHE A 154 10.03 12.76 8.60
C PHE A 154 9.61 11.82 9.72
N GLN A 155 10.23 10.64 9.82
CA GLN A 155 9.85 9.62 10.78
C GLN A 155 11.08 9.01 11.46
N LYS A 156 11.09 8.98 12.79
CA LYS A 156 12.22 8.44 13.58
C LYS A 156 12.40 6.93 13.43
N THR A 157 11.27 6.20 13.41
CA THR A 157 11.29 4.75 13.22
C THR A 157 11.54 4.41 11.75
N PRO A 158 12.31 3.35 11.45
CA PRO A 158 12.57 2.96 10.08
C PRO A 158 11.36 2.33 9.41
N PHE A 159 11.41 2.30 8.08
CA PHE A 159 10.51 1.49 7.25
C PHE A 159 11.15 0.15 6.96
N LYS A 160 10.43 -0.93 7.16
CA LYS A 160 10.85 -2.28 6.79
C LYS A 160 10.43 -2.58 5.37
N CYS A 161 11.34 -3.15 4.60
CA CYS A 161 11.10 -3.57 3.22
C CYS A 161 10.86 -5.07 3.17
N TYR A 162 9.83 -5.45 2.42
CA TYR A 162 9.41 -6.83 2.25
C TYR A 162 9.33 -7.19 0.78
N GLU A 163 9.61 -8.45 0.46
CA GLU A 163 9.33 -9.00 -0.85
C GLU A 163 8.74 -10.40 -0.76
N LYS A 164 7.99 -10.76 -1.79
CA LYS A 164 7.46 -12.10 -1.96
C LYS A 164 7.64 -12.53 -3.40
N LYS A 165 8.20 -13.71 -3.61
CA LYS A 165 8.22 -14.35 -4.92
C LYS A 165 6.84 -14.90 -5.26
N ILE A 166 6.38 -14.59 -6.44
CA ILE A 166 5.05 -14.97 -6.94
C ILE A 166 5.15 -16.19 -7.84
#